data_3d2ab43658ee1e34e84355c857369657
#
_entry.id   3d2ab43658ee1e34e84355c857369657
#
_cell.length_a   1.000
_cell.length_b   1.000
_cell.length_c   1.000
_cell.angle_alpha   90.00
_cell.angle_beta   90.00
_cell.angle_gamma   90.00
#
_symmetry.space_group_name_H-M   'P 1'
#
loop_
_entity.id
_entity.type
_entity.pdbx_description
1 polymer ?
#
loop_
_entity_poly.entity_id
_entity_poly.type
_entity_poly.pdbx_seq_one_letter_code
_entity_poly.pdbx_strand_id
1 'polypeptide(L)'
;MRKILAGLILLLASLGPALAQTSFPPVGTQLTKFFTATQSITRTFPAVSGKSIYLTQLTVSGTAAGVFTLSTGTGTNCGTNTVVVYTETLIAGTPIAVGDGAGVVAVIGPNLDVCITVATQSLSGWVSIAQF
;
A
#
# COMPACT_ATOMS: atom_id res chain seq x y z
N MET A 1 26.47 50.39 -8.59
CA MET A 1 25.38 49.65 -9.23
C MET A 1 25.78 48.28 -9.84
N ARG A 2 27.04 47.99 -10.14
CA ARG A 2 27.47 46.68 -10.74
C ARG A 2 27.47 45.48 -9.77
N LYS A 3 27.52 45.72 -8.45
CA LYS A 3 27.60 44.63 -7.44
C LYS A 3 26.24 44.02 -7.05
N ILE A 4 25.13 44.69 -7.34
CA ILE A 4 23.77 44.23 -7.00
C ILE A 4 23.28 43.23 -8.08
N LEU A 5 23.71 43.38 -9.32
CA LEU A 5 23.30 42.51 -10.42
C LEU A 5 23.88 41.09 -10.31
N ALA A 6 25.08 40.94 -9.76
CA ALA A 6 25.74 39.65 -9.59
C ALA A 6 25.07 38.78 -8.51
N GLY A 7 24.52 39.40 -7.46
CA GLY A 7 23.82 38.67 -6.41
C GLY A 7 22.45 38.13 -6.83
N LEU A 8 21.79 38.81 -7.74
CA LEU A 8 20.46 38.40 -8.22
C LEU A 8 20.54 37.20 -9.17
N ILE A 9 21.60 37.09 -9.94
CA ILE A 9 21.82 35.99 -10.88
C ILE A 9 22.18 34.69 -10.12
N LEU A 10 22.88 34.81 -8.99
CA LEU A 10 23.23 33.63 -8.19
C LEU A 10 22.02 33.04 -7.43
N LEU A 11 21.02 33.87 -7.10
CA LEU A 11 19.81 33.41 -6.40
C LEU A 11 18.84 32.67 -7.34
N LEU A 12 18.86 32.98 -8.63
CA LEU A 12 18.01 32.30 -9.63
C LEU A 12 18.58 30.93 -10.08
N ALA A 13 19.88 30.72 -9.92
CA ALA A 13 20.52 29.45 -10.28
C ALA A 13 20.29 28.34 -9.27
N SER A 14 19.81 28.66 -8.05
CA SER A 14 19.52 27.66 -7.01
C SER A 14 18.08 27.09 -7.05
N LEU A 15 17.23 27.64 -7.91
CA LEU A 15 15.93 27.05 -8.23
C LEU A 15 16.12 25.98 -9.32
N GLY A 16 16.92 24.96 -9.00
CA GLY A 16 16.91 23.74 -9.79
C GLY A 16 15.47 23.24 -9.88
N PRO A 17 15.00 22.75 -11.05
CA PRO A 17 13.69 22.15 -11.13
C PRO A 17 13.66 21.03 -10.12
N ALA A 18 12.86 21.20 -9.05
CA ALA A 18 12.42 20.08 -8.27
C ALA A 18 11.66 19.22 -9.27
N LEU A 19 12.33 18.20 -9.82
CA LEU A 19 11.68 17.14 -10.56
C LEU A 19 10.75 16.51 -9.55
N ALA A 20 9.50 16.95 -9.52
CA ALA A 20 8.44 16.21 -8.88
C ALA A 20 8.50 14.82 -9.53
N GLN A 21 9.06 13.87 -8.82
CA GLN A 21 8.93 12.48 -9.19
C GLN A 21 7.45 12.14 -9.04
N THR A 22 6.71 12.37 -10.11
CA THR A 22 5.38 11.81 -10.24
C THR A 22 5.59 10.31 -10.39
N SER A 23 5.57 9.59 -9.28
CA SER A 23 5.45 8.14 -9.30
C SER A 23 4.04 7.83 -9.82
N PHE A 24 3.90 7.74 -11.14
CA PHE A 24 2.66 7.25 -11.72
C PHE A 24 2.47 5.80 -11.25
N PRO A 25 1.28 5.42 -10.78
CA PRO A 25 0.98 4.02 -10.61
C PRO A 25 1.21 3.32 -11.95
N PRO A 26 1.81 2.15 -11.94
CA PRO A 26 2.05 1.42 -13.17
C PRO A 26 0.75 1.27 -13.98
N VAL A 27 0.83 1.40 -15.28
CA VAL A 27 -0.33 1.27 -16.19
C VAL A 27 -0.70 -0.20 -16.27
N GLY A 28 -1.61 -0.64 -15.44
CA GLY A 28 -2.11 -2.01 -15.39
C GLY A 28 -3.57 -2.05 -14.96
N THR A 29 -4.10 -3.22 -14.72
CA THR A 29 -5.46 -3.34 -14.19
C THR A 29 -5.48 -2.84 -12.75
N GLN A 30 -6.05 -1.66 -12.54
CA GLN A 30 -6.25 -1.12 -11.20
C GLN A 30 -7.54 -1.69 -10.60
N LEU A 31 -7.46 -2.14 -9.38
CA LEU A 31 -8.56 -2.72 -8.63
C LEU A 31 -8.60 -2.14 -7.23
N THR A 32 -9.78 -1.73 -6.80
CA THR A 32 -10.03 -1.39 -5.40
C THR A 32 -11.04 -2.37 -4.84
N LYS A 33 -10.73 -2.94 -3.70
CA LYS A 33 -11.60 -3.92 -3.04
C LYS A 33 -11.86 -3.52 -1.61
N PHE A 34 -13.13 -3.49 -1.25
CA PHE A 34 -13.58 -3.41 0.14
C PHE A 34 -13.51 -4.79 0.76
N PHE A 35 -13.15 -4.85 2.01
CA PHE A 35 -13.11 -6.09 2.76
C PHE A 35 -13.61 -5.90 4.18
N THR A 36 -14.12 -6.99 4.75
CA THR A 36 -14.35 -7.17 6.17
C THR A 36 -13.71 -8.47 6.58
N ALA A 37 -13.03 -8.48 7.72
CA ALA A 37 -12.42 -9.68 8.27
C ALA A 37 -12.77 -9.78 9.75
N THR A 38 -13.12 -11.00 10.20
CA THR A 38 -13.45 -11.32 11.58
C THR A 38 -12.58 -12.48 12.04
N GLN A 39 -11.63 -12.21 12.95
CA GLN A 39 -10.83 -13.20 13.68
C GLN A 39 -10.25 -14.36 12.85
N SER A 40 -9.95 -14.13 11.59
CA SER A 40 -9.40 -15.13 10.69
C SER A 40 -8.62 -14.53 9.54
N ILE A 41 -7.88 -15.37 8.85
CA ILE A 41 -7.21 -14.97 7.60
C ILE A 41 -8.26 -14.91 6.51
N THR A 42 -8.31 -13.76 5.83
CA THR A 42 -9.19 -13.56 4.68
C THR A 42 -8.35 -13.25 3.45
N ARG A 43 -8.48 -14.08 2.42
CA ARG A 43 -7.88 -13.79 1.12
C ARG A 43 -8.62 -12.63 0.47
N THR A 44 -7.87 -11.55 0.25
CA THR A 44 -8.42 -10.33 -0.32
C THR A 44 -8.28 -10.28 -1.83
N PHE A 45 -7.09 -10.58 -2.34
CA PHE A 45 -6.84 -10.71 -3.77
C PHE A 45 -6.21 -12.06 -4.07
N PRO A 46 -6.86 -12.85 -4.93
CA PRO A 46 -6.27 -14.10 -5.43
C PRO A 46 -5.12 -13.78 -6.39
N ALA A 47 -4.15 -14.68 -6.38
CA ALA A 47 -3.08 -14.67 -7.35
C ALA A 47 -3.64 -14.77 -8.78
N VAL A 48 -3.04 -14.01 -9.69
CA VAL A 48 -3.25 -14.15 -11.13
C VAL A 48 -1.97 -14.70 -11.74
N SER A 49 -2.10 -15.77 -12.52
CA SER A 49 -0.94 -16.45 -13.10
C SER A 49 -0.08 -15.49 -13.92
N GLY A 50 1.21 -15.48 -13.62
CA GLY A 50 2.21 -14.65 -14.30
C GLY A 50 2.15 -13.17 -14.01
N LYS A 51 1.23 -12.71 -13.14
CA LYS A 51 1.08 -11.28 -12.81
C LYS A 51 1.56 -10.99 -11.40
N SER A 52 2.25 -9.88 -11.25
CA SER A 52 2.58 -9.30 -9.95
C SER A 52 1.48 -8.35 -9.49
N ILE A 53 1.32 -8.23 -8.16
CA ILE A 53 0.39 -7.30 -7.54
C ILE A 53 1.20 -6.15 -6.94
N TYR A 54 0.85 -4.94 -7.30
CA TYR A 54 1.42 -3.70 -6.78
C TYR A 54 0.39 -3.06 -5.84
N LEU A 55 0.66 -3.11 -4.54
CA LEU A 55 -0.17 -2.45 -3.54
C LEU A 55 0.07 -0.94 -3.61
N THR A 56 -0.97 -0.16 -3.84
CA THR A 56 -0.88 1.30 -3.96
C THR A 56 -1.51 2.03 -2.78
N GLN A 57 -2.51 1.42 -2.16
CA GLN A 57 -3.17 1.98 -0.98
C GLN A 57 -3.80 0.89 -0.14
N LEU A 58 -3.75 1.08 1.17
CA LEU A 58 -4.46 0.28 2.14
C LEU A 58 -5.05 1.19 3.21
N THR A 59 -6.34 1.06 3.47
CA THR A 59 -6.98 1.73 4.60
C THR A 59 -7.74 0.70 5.40
N VAL A 60 -7.54 0.72 6.72
CA VAL A 60 -8.07 -0.27 7.65
C VAL A 60 -8.59 0.43 8.89
N SER A 61 -9.74 0.01 9.39
CA SER A 61 -10.31 0.42 10.66
C SER A 61 -10.83 -0.79 11.41
N GLY A 62 -10.51 -0.89 12.70
CA GLY A 62 -10.94 -1.96 13.59
C GLY A 62 -12.02 -1.52 14.56
N THR A 63 -12.90 -2.43 14.94
CA THR A 63 -13.94 -2.18 15.96
C THR A 63 -13.40 -2.19 17.38
N ALA A 64 -12.22 -2.80 17.59
CA ALA A 64 -11.50 -2.82 18.85
C ALA A 64 -10.00 -2.72 18.59
N ALA A 65 -9.20 -2.52 19.64
CA ALA A 65 -7.76 -2.55 19.53
C ALA A 65 -7.27 -3.99 19.21
N GLY A 66 -6.26 -4.11 18.38
CA GLY A 66 -5.69 -5.41 18.01
C GLY A 66 -4.70 -5.33 16.87
N VAL A 67 -4.06 -6.45 16.55
CA VAL A 67 -3.06 -6.51 15.50
C VAL A 67 -3.71 -6.87 14.17
N PHE A 68 -3.38 -6.09 13.17
CA PHE A 68 -3.69 -6.33 11.77
C PHE A 68 -2.41 -6.73 11.03
N THR A 69 -2.50 -7.71 10.17
CA THR A 69 -1.38 -8.17 9.34
C THR A 69 -1.83 -8.34 7.89
N LEU A 70 -1.09 -7.72 6.98
CA LEU A 70 -1.15 -7.98 5.55
C LEU A 70 -0.04 -8.97 5.21
N SER A 71 -0.39 -10.05 4.58
CA SER A 71 0.55 -11.09 4.18
C SER A 71 0.32 -11.56 2.75
N THR A 72 1.30 -12.23 2.21
CA THR A 72 1.23 -12.90 0.92
C THR A 72 1.54 -14.38 1.09
N GLY A 73 1.07 -15.20 0.17
CA GLY A 73 1.33 -16.63 0.20
C GLY A 73 0.57 -17.36 -0.89
N THR A 74 0.60 -18.67 -0.82
CA THR A 74 -0.14 -19.57 -1.71
C THR A 74 -1.09 -20.47 -0.91
N GLY A 75 -1.96 -21.19 -1.61
CA GLY A 75 -2.91 -22.11 -1.00
C GLY A 75 -4.09 -21.39 -0.33
N THR A 76 -4.84 -22.14 0.47
CA THR A 76 -6.02 -21.59 1.14
C THR A 76 -5.61 -20.50 2.13
N ASN A 77 -6.11 -19.26 1.92
CA ASN A 77 -5.86 -18.12 2.79
C ASN A 77 -4.36 -17.87 3.08
N CYS A 78 -3.52 -17.95 2.05
CA CYS A 78 -2.06 -17.78 2.15
C CYS A 78 -1.39 -18.75 3.13
N GLY A 79 -1.94 -19.95 3.33
CA GLY A 79 -1.45 -20.90 4.33
C GLY A 79 -0.10 -21.55 4.01
N THR A 80 0.45 -21.32 2.81
CA THR A 80 1.73 -21.87 2.37
C THR A 80 2.64 -20.73 1.91
N ASN A 81 3.93 -20.79 2.29
CA ASN A 81 4.92 -19.78 1.96
C ASN A 81 4.49 -18.35 2.35
N THR A 82 3.89 -18.23 3.53
CA THR A 82 3.38 -16.96 4.04
C THR A 82 4.50 -15.99 4.33
N VAL A 83 4.43 -14.79 3.76
CA VAL A 83 5.35 -13.68 4.02
C VAL A 83 4.54 -12.48 4.49
N VAL A 84 4.93 -11.93 5.65
CA VAL A 84 4.33 -10.69 6.16
C VAL A 84 4.83 -9.51 5.34
N VAL A 85 3.92 -8.73 4.80
CA VAL A 85 4.20 -7.50 4.04
C VAL A 85 4.10 -6.28 4.93
N TYR A 86 3.08 -6.25 5.79
CA TYR A 86 2.82 -5.14 6.69
C TYR A 86 2.09 -5.63 7.94
N THR A 87 2.43 -5.08 9.09
CA THR A 87 1.73 -5.33 10.34
C THR A 87 1.61 -4.05 11.14
N GLU A 88 0.49 -3.86 11.82
CA GLU A 88 0.22 -2.66 12.61
C GLU A 88 -0.75 -2.97 13.75
N THR A 89 -0.66 -2.17 14.82
CA THR A 89 -1.61 -2.22 15.94
C THR A 89 -2.69 -1.19 15.72
N LEU A 90 -3.91 -1.65 15.56
CA LEU A 90 -5.09 -0.81 15.41
C LEU A 90 -5.59 -0.29 16.76
N ILE A 91 -6.00 0.96 16.78
CA ILE A 91 -6.77 1.56 17.87
C ILE A 91 -8.24 1.54 17.47
N ALA A 92 -9.12 1.15 18.39
CA ALA A 92 -10.56 1.07 18.14
C ALA A 92 -11.11 2.34 17.48
N GLY A 93 -11.79 2.20 16.37
CA GLY A 93 -12.42 3.29 15.63
C GLY A 93 -11.46 4.24 14.91
N THR A 94 -10.14 4.05 15.03
CA THR A 94 -9.16 4.91 14.35
C THR A 94 -8.70 4.25 13.05
N PRO A 95 -8.96 4.85 11.88
CA PRO A 95 -8.47 4.30 10.63
C PRO A 95 -6.96 4.50 10.48
N ILE A 96 -6.28 3.50 9.94
CA ILE A 96 -4.91 3.58 9.48
C ILE A 96 -4.92 3.60 7.96
N ALA A 97 -4.17 4.51 7.36
CA ALA A 97 -3.97 4.58 5.92
C ALA A 97 -2.48 4.43 5.59
N VAL A 98 -2.18 3.56 4.63
CA VAL A 98 -0.84 3.32 4.09
C VAL A 98 -0.89 3.55 2.60
N GLY A 99 -0.05 4.44 2.10
CA GLY A 99 -0.09 4.88 0.70
C GLY A 99 -1.26 5.81 0.40
N ASP A 100 -1.12 6.55 -0.67
CA ASP A 100 -2.10 7.54 -1.15
C ASP A 100 -2.72 7.17 -2.50
N GLY A 101 -2.38 5.98 -3.01
CA GLY A 101 -2.81 5.51 -4.34
C GLY A 101 -1.93 5.97 -5.50
N ALA A 102 -1.03 6.94 -5.28
CA ALA A 102 -0.16 7.47 -6.33
C ALA A 102 1.19 6.73 -6.43
N GLY A 103 1.60 6.03 -5.38
CA GLY A 103 2.84 5.27 -5.31
C GLY A 103 2.63 3.79 -5.04
N VAL A 104 3.70 3.00 -5.12
CA VAL A 104 3.70 1.58 -4.77
C VAL A 104 4.17 1.43 -3.34
N VAL A 105 3.32 0.88 -2.49
CA VAL A 105 3.61 0.57 -1.08
C VAL A 105 4.37 -0.74 -0.96
N ALA A 106 3.95 -1.75 -1.75
CA ALA A 106 4.60 -3.05 -1.78
C ALA A 106 4.42 -3.72 -3.14
N VAL A 107 5.39 -4.53 -3.53
CA VAL A 107 5.33 -5.39 -4.73
C VAL A 107 5.24 -6.84 -4.27
N ILE A 108 4.19 -7.51 -4.71
CA ILE A 108 3.93 -8.91 -4.43
C ILE A 108 4.20 -9.68 -5.70
N GLY A 109 5.06 -10.68 -5.62
CA GLY A 109 5.48 -11.49 -6.76
C GLY A 109 4.33 -12.23 -7.45
N PRO A 110 4.56 -12.75 -8.65
CA PRO A 110 3.55 -13.49 -9.40
C PRO A 110 3.14 -14.75 -8.64
N ASN A 111 1.89 -15.16 -8.87
CA ASN A 111 1.30 -16.38 -8.28
C ASN A 111 1.14 -16.34 -6.74
N LEU A 112 1.21 -15.17 -6.11
CA LEU A 112 0.97 -15.02 -4.68
C LEU A 112 -0.36 -14.35 -4.41
N ASP A 113 -1.13 -14.92 -3.49
CA ASP A 113 -2.34 -14.31 -2.95
C ASP A 113 -2.00 -13.17 -1.98
N VAL A 114 -2.87 -12.20 -1.86
CA VAL A 114 -2.83 -11.19 -0.77
C VAL A 114 -3.89 -11.54 0.25
N CYS A 115 -3.48 -11.65 1.51
CA CYS A 115 -4.33 -12.02 2.61
C CYS A 115 -4.25 -11.01 3.74
N ILE A 116 -5.36 -10.88 4.44
CA ILE A 116 -5.48 -10.06 5.65
C ILE A 116 -5.79 -10.97 6.82
N THR A 117 -5.05 -10.78 7.90
CA THR A 117 -5.24 -11.49 9.16
C THR A 117 -5.56 -10.50 10.27
N VAL A 118 -6.50 -10.86 11.11
CA VAL A 118 -6.89 -10.11 12.30
C VAL A 118 -6.91 -11.07 13.49
N ALA A 119 -6.24 -10.71 14.58
CA ALA A 119 -6.08 -11.61 15.71
C ALA A 119 -7.35 -11.71 16.58
N THR A 120 -8.01 -10.60 16.91
CA THR A 120 -9.02 -10.58 17.99
C THR A 120 -10.23 -9.69 17.72
N GLN A 121 -10.39 -9.12 16.55
CA GLN A 121 -11.40 -8.10 16.28
C GLN A 121 -11.99 -8.25 14.88
N SER A 122 -13.10 -7.54 14.65
CA SER A 122 -13.59 -7.30 13.30
C SER A 122 -12.93 -6.04 12.74
N LEU A 123 -12.53 -6.10 11.49
CA LEU A 123 -12.05 -4.93 10.78
C LEU A 123 -12.71 -4.79 9.42
N SER A 124 -12.71 -3.57 8.94
CA SER A 124 -13.15 -3.22 7.60
C SER A 124 -12.19 -2.24 6.97
N GLY A 125 -12.17 -2.20 5.67
CA GLY A 125 -11.31 -1.29 4.95
C GLY A 125 -11.39 -1.49 3.45
N TRP A 126 -10.47 -0.83 2.76
CA TRP A 126 -10.27 -1.06 1.34
C TRP A 126 -8.78 -1.13 1.01
N VAL A 127 -8.49 -1.84 -0.03
CA VAL A 127 -7.16 -1.99 -0.59
C VAL A 127 -7.21 -1.72 -2.08
N SER A 128 -6.28 -0.89 -2.55
CA SER A 128 -6.13 -0.60 -3.97
C SER A 128 -4.83 -1.21 -4.48
N ILE A 129 -4.93 -1.88 -5.61
CA ILE A 129 -3.81 -2.57 -6.26
C ILE A 129 -3.78 -2.27 -7.75
N ALA A 130 -2.62 -2.50 -8.36
CA ALA A 130 -2.48 -2.66 -9.80
C ALA A 130 -1.87 -4.03 -10.10
N GLN A 131 -2.30 -4.67 -11.18
CA GLN A 131 -1.81 -5.98 -11.62
C GLN A 131 -1.19 -5.91 -13.01
N PHE A 132 -0.01 -6.49 -13.18
CA PHE A 132 0.75 -6.55 -14.42
C PHE A 132 1.21 -7.96 -14.75
#